data_cc0489d2507b944e8e7e77f06296bcee
#
_entry.id   cc0489d2507b944e8e7e77f06296bcee
#
_cell.length_a   1.000
_cell.length_b   1.000
_cell.length_c   1.000
_cell.angle_alpha   90.00
_cell.angle_beta   90.00
_cell.angle_gamma   90.00
#
_symmetry.space_group_name_H-M   'P 1'
#
loop_
_entity.id
_entity.type
_entity.pdbx_description
1 polymer ?
#
loop_
_entity_poly.entity_id
_entity_poly.type
_entity_poly.pdbx_seq_one_letter_code
_entity_poly.pdbx_strand_id
1 'polypeptide(L)'
;PVELAILPYIESNYDPFSISPSGAVGMWQFMPRTGRLYKLNKSWWNEDRHDPFKSTEAAVEYLKYLYQRFDQDIYLTIASYNAGPSLVDRRINQNKRRGEDIDFWSLSLPAQTKNYVPKYIALRELIFNSEKYGLKMPDIPYEPVVEKVTIPGQVEILALSEFLEIKPELLYKLNAGYTKWASAPKDESVFYIP
;
A
#
# COMPACT_ATOMS: atom_id res chain seq x y z
N PRO A 1 -8.55 10.17 -4.90
CA PRO A 1 -8.44 11.10 -3.78
C PRO A 1 -7.13 10.88 -3.00
N VAL A 2 -6.44 11.98 -2.63
CA VAL A 2 -5.16 11.92 -1.90
C VAL A 2 -5.30 11.27 -0.53
N GLU A 3 -6.48 11.35 0.07
CA GLU A 3 -6.80 10.75 1.36
C GLU A 3 -6.61 9.22 1.39
N LEU A 4 -6.61 8.55 0.24
CA LEU A 4 -6.32 7.12 0.16
C LEU A 4 -4.88 6.77 0.54
N ALA A 5 -3.98 7.76 0.61
CA ALA A 5 -2.65 7.60 1.16
C ALA A 5 -2.65 7.20 2.66
N ILE A 6 -3.77 7.33 3.36
CA ILE A 6 -3.95 6.86 4.75
C ILE A 6 -3.98 5.31 4.83
N LEU A 7 -4.35 4.62 3.76
CA LEU A 7 -4.51 3.16 3.79
C LEU A 7 -3.24 2.42 4.22
N PRO A 8 -2.03 2.74 3.72
CA PRO A 8 -0.80 2.08 4.19
C PRO A 8 -0.55 2.23 5.70
N TYR A 9 -0.98 3.35 6.30
CA TYR A 9 -0.91 3.50 7.75
C TYR A 9 -1.83 2.49 8.48
N ILE A 10 -3.03 2.28 7.96
CA ILE A 10 -3.99 1.32 8.52
C ILE A 10 -3.49 -0.12 8.35
N GLU A 11 -2.87 -0.41 7.20
CA GLU A 11 -2.41 -1.76 6.83
C GLU A 11 -1.15 -2.17 7.58
N SER A 12 -0.18 -1.25 7.74
CA SER A 12 1.17 -1.62 8.22
C SER A 12 1.93 -0.53 8.95
N ASN A 13 1.34 0.64 9.25
CA ASN A 13 2.06 1.85 9.70
C ASN A 13 3.16 2.27 8.71
N TYR A 14 2.92 2.14 7.40
CA TYR A 14 3.90 2.36 6.33
C TYR A 14 5.15 1.46 6.42
N ASP A 15 5.08 0.33 7.10
CA ASP A 15 6.21 -0.59 7.19
C ASP A 15 6.31 -1.45 5.90
N PRO A 16 7.35 -1.26 5.07
CA PRO A 16 7.51 -2.03 3.84
C PRO A 16 7.88 -3.50 4.11
N PHE A 17 8.36 -3.84 5.31
CA PHE A 17 8.74 -5.20 5.70
C PHE A 17 7.59 -5.99 6.31
N SER A 18 6.44 -5.37 6.55
CA SER A 18 5.31 -6.00 7.22
C SER A 18 4.80 -7.24 6.46
N ILE A 19 4.55 -8.32 7.20
CA ILE A 19 3.95 -9.57 6.68
C ILE A 19 2.83 -9.99 7.63
N SER A 20 1.62 -10.13 7.10
CA SER A 20 0.48 -10.60 7.89
C SER A 20 0.47 -12.13 8.02
N PRO A 21 -0.22 -12.68 9.04
CA PRO A 21 -0.41 -14.13 9.17
C PRO A 21 -1.10 -14.78 7.96
N SER A 22 -1.89 -14.02 7.21
CA SER A 22 -2.56 -14.47 5.98
C SER A 22 -1.68 -14.38 4.72
N GLY A 23 -0.44 -13.86 4.84
CA GLY A 23 0.50 -13.73 3.73
C GLY A 23 0.34 -12.47 2.89
N ALA A 24 -0.36 -11.45 3.40
CA ALA A 24 -0.30 -10.11 2.84
C ALA A 24 1.05 -9.48 3.18
N VAL A 25 1.62 -8.69 2.26
CA VAL A 25 3.01 -8.25 2.31
C VAL A 25 3.14 -6.77 1.97
N GLY A 26 4.06 -6.12 2.69
CA GLY A 26 4.53 -4.78 2.44
C GLY A 26 3.62 -3.68 2.96
N MET A 27 3.96 -2.46 2.64
CA MET A 27 3.29 -1.26 3.10
C MET A 27 1.78 -1.26 2.77
N TRP A 28 1.40 -1.77 1.60
CA TRP A 28 0.04 -1.86 1.09
C TRP A 28 -0.66 -3.18 1.37
N GLN A 29 -0.01 -4.13 2.05
CA GLN A 29 -0.53 -5.45 2.41
C GLN A 29 -1.17 -6.21 1.23
N PHE A 30 -0.47 -6.23 0.09
CA PHE A 30 -0.92 -7.01 -1.06
C PHE A 30 -0.91 -8.50 -0.80
N MET A 31 -2.04 -9.14 -1.01
CA MET A 31 -2.11 -10.60 -1.10
C MET A 31 -1.37 -11.11 -2.34
N PRO A 32 -0.77 -12.32 -2.33
CA PRO A 32 0.02 -12.84 -3.46
C PRO A 32 -0.74 -12.85 -4.80
N ARG A 33 -2.03 -13.21 -4.77
CA ARG A 33 -2.86 -13.25 -5.97
C ARG A 33 -3.10 -11.84 -6.54
N THR A 34 -3.46 -10.90 -5.69
CA THR A 34 -3.70 -9.52 -6.09
C THR A 34 -2.43 -8.86 -6.58
N GLY A 35 -1.30 -9.04 -5.87
CA GLY A 35 -0.01 -8.51 -6.30
C GLY A 35 0.37 -8.96 -7.70
N ARG A 36 0.21 -10.24 -8.03
CA ARG A 36 0.49 -10.75 -9.39
C ARG A 36 -0.39 -10.12 -10.47
N LEU A 37 -1.68 -9.83 -10.19
CA LEU A 37 -2.56 -9.14 -11.13
C LEU A 37 -2.05 -7.73 -11.47
N TYR A 38 -1.39 -7.09 -10.51
CA TYR A 38 -0.80 -5.75 -10.66
C TYR A 38 0.72 -5.80 -10.86
N LYS A 39 1.24 -6.91 -11.44
CA LYS A 39 2.65 -7.09 -11.85
C LYS A 39 3.67 -7.01 -10.72
N LEU A 40 3.25 -7.18 -9.46
CA LEU A 40 4.17 -7.33 -8.35
C LEU A 40 4.74 -8.76 -8.35
N ASN A 41 5.97 -8.89 -8.82
CA ASN A 41 6.64 -10.15 -9.01
C ASN A 41 7.44 -10.57 -7.77
N LYS A 42 7.71 -11.87 -7.69
CA LYS A 42 8.60 -12.44 -6.68
C LYS A 42 9.65 -13.32 -7.34
N SER A 43 10.89 -13.15 -6.94
CA SER A 43 12.03 -13.98 -7.32
C SER A 43 12.86 -14.36 -6.09
N TRP A 44 14.00 -15.00 -6.28
CA TRP A 44 14.97 -15.22 -5.21
C TRP A 44 15.54 -13.90 -4.66
N TRP A 45 15.73 -12.90 -5.52
CA TRP A 45 16.36 -11.62 -5.21
C TRP A 45 15.38 -10.52 -4.84
N ASN A 46 14.14 -10.60 -5.30
CA ASN A 46 13.15 -9.53 -5.18
C ASN A 46 11.78 -10.07 -4.78
N GLU A 47 11.08 -9.27 -3.97
CA GLU A 47 9.66 -9.39 -3.68
C GLU A 47 9.03 -7.99 -3.84
N ASP A 48 8.44 -7.72 -5.01
CA ASP A 48 7.95 -6.37 -5.37
C ASP A 48 6.84 -5.84 -4.46
N ARG A 49 6.18 -6.70 -3.69
CA ARG A 49 5.17 -6.25 -2.70
C ARG A 49 5.80 -5.52 -1.50
N HIS A 50 7.08 -5.76 -1.22
CA HIS A 50 7.85 -5.01 -0.23
C HIS A 50 8.36 -3.67 -0.78
N ASP A 51 8.52 -3.54 -2.10
CA ASP A 51 9.02 -2.32 -2.75
C ASP A 51 8.01 -1.18 -2.56
N PRO A 52 8.36 -0.08 -1.86
CA PRO A 52 7.42 1.00 -1.56
C PRO A 52 6.88 1.68 -2.82
N PHE A 53 7.69 1.81 -3.85
CA PHE A 53 7.34 2.52 -5.07
C PHE A 53 6.48 1.66 -5.98
N LYS A 54 6.94 0.44 -6.31
CA LYS A 54 6.17 -0.49 -7.14
C LYS A 54 4.83 -0.86 -6.52
N SER A 55 4.81 -1.14 -5.20
CA SER A 55 3.57 -1.47 -4.53
C SER A 55 2.60 -0.28 -4.46
N THR A 56 3.12 0.96 -4.40
CA THR A 56 2.27 2.17 -4.47
C THR A 56 1.68 2.34 -5.87
N GLU A 57 2.46 2.18 -6.94
CA GLU A 57 1.94 2.21 -8.31
C GLU A 57 0.82 1.17 -8.50
N ALA A 58 1.06 -0.07 -8.07
CA ALA A 58 0.08 -1.15 -8.11
C ALA A 58 -1.18 -0.82 -7.28
N ALA A 59 -1.03 -0.21 -6.09
CA ALA A 59 -2.14 0.17 -5.24
C ALA A 59 -3.00 1.27 -5.87
N VAL A 60 -2.38 2.26 -6.51
CA VAL A 60 -3.09 3.31 -7.24
C VAL A 60 -3.93 2.71 -8.38
N GLU A 61 -3.38 1.78 -9.17
CA GLU A 61 -4.12 1.09 -10.22
C GLU A 61 -5.26 0.24 -9.66
N TYR A 62 -5.02 -0.50 -8.58
CA TYR A 62 -6.05 -1.31 -7.93
C TYR A 62 -7.17 -0.46 -7.34
N LEU A 63 -6.84 0.63 -6.66
CA LEU A 63 -7.83 1.54 -6.08
C LEU A 63 -8.65 2.26 -7.17
N LYS A 64 -8.02 2.65 -8.28
CA LYS A 64 -8.75 3.18 -9.46
C LYS A 64 -9.76 2.18 -10.00
N TYR A 65 -9.34 0.92 -10.17
CA TYR A 65 -10.24 -0.16 -10.61
C TYR A 65 -11.42 -0.35 -9.64
N LEU A 66 -11.16 -0.40 -8.32
CA LEU A 66 -12.22 -0.55 -7.32
C LEU A 66 -13.17 0.64 -7.32
N TYR A 67 -12.65 1.85 -7.40
CA TYR A 67 -13.43 3.08 -7.41
C TYR A 67 -14.38 3.14 -8.61
N GLN A 68 -13.91 2.77 -9.81
CA GLN A 68 -14.76 2.67 -10.99
C GLN A 68 -15.79 1.55 -10.86
N ARG A 69 -15.39 0.40 -10.30
CA ARG A 69 -16.26 -0.78 -10.14
C ARG A 69 -17.46 -0.51 -9.21
N PHE A 70 -17.29 0.33 -8.21
CA PHE A 70 -18.31 0.65 -7.21
C PHE A 70 -18.89 2.06 -7.39
N ASP A 71 -19.06 2.48 -8.65
CA ASP A 71 -19.73 3.74 -9.02
C ASP A 71 -19.20 4.97 -8.27
N GLN A 72 -17.89 5.01 -8.04
CA GLN A 72 -17.17 6.07 -7.34
C GLN A 72 -17.52 6.21 -5.84
N ASP A 73 -18.17 5.19 -5.25
CA ASP A 73 -18.37 5.13 -3.81
C ASP A 73 -17.06 4.82 -3.09
N ILE A 74 -16.57 5.78 -2.30
CA ILE A 74 -15.30 5.68 -1.60
C ILE A 74 -15.35 4.63 -0.48
N TYR A 75 -16.48 4.46 0.20
CA TYR A 75 -16.60 3.51 1.32
C TYR A 75 -16.69 2.07 0.81
N LEU A 76 -17.40 1.83 -0.27
CA LEU A 76 -17.42 0.54 -0.95
C LEU A 76 -16.04 0.21 -1.56
N THR A 77 -15.33 1.21 -2.08
CA THR A 77 -13.94 1.07 -2.58
C THR A 77 -13.01 0.58 -1.47
N ILE A 78 -13.01 1.27 -0.32
CA ILE A 78 -12.16 0.94 0.83
C ILE A 78 -12.55 -0.42 1.43
N ALA A 79 -13.85 -0.70 1.57
CA ALA A 79 -14.34 -1.99 2.01
C ALA A 79 -13.88 -3.12 1.07
N SER A 80 -13.89 -2.87 -0.24
CA SER A 80 -13.46 -3.83 -1.26
C SER A 80 -11.95 -4.04 -1.29
N TYR A 81 -11.18 -3.01 -0.99
CA TYR A 81 -9.74 -3.15 -0.81
C TYR A 81 -9.41 -4.14 0.31
N ASN A 82 -10.08 -4.00 1.46
CA ASN A 82 -9.89 -4.86 2.63
C ASN A 82 -10.48 -6.26 2.47
N ALA A 83 -11.74 -6.40 1.99
CA ALA A 83 -12.48 -7.66 1.96
C ALA A 83 -12.42 -8.41 0.62
N GLY A 84 -11.91 -7.74 -0.41
CA GLY A 84 -11.96 -8.19 -1.79
C GLY A 84 -13.29 -7.85 -2.50
N PRO A 85 -13.22 -7.41 -3.77
CA PRO A 85 -14.39 -6.90 -4.51
C PRO A 85 -15.49 -7.96 -4.69
N SER A 86 -15.12 -9.22 -4.89
CA SER A 86 -16.11 -10.29 -5.07
C SER A 86 -17.01 -10.51 -3.85
N LEU A 87 -16.53 -10.23 -2.64
CA LEU A 87 -17.37 -10.32 -1.44
C LEU A 87 -18.36 -9.16 -1.40
N VAL A 88 -17.87 -7.94 -1.63
CA VAL A 88 -18.71 -6.73 -1.63
C VAL A 88 -19.79 -6.83 -2.71
N ASP A 89 -19.45 -7.25 -3.93
CA ASP A 89 -20.45 -7.51 -5.00
C ASP A 89 -21.53 -8.49 -4.58
N ARG A 90 -21.14 -9.60 -3.94
CA ARG A 90 -22.12 -10.59 -3.48
C ARG A 90 -23.08 -9.98 -2.45
N ARG A 91 -22.60 -9.13 -1.56
CA ARG A 91 -23.44 -8.47 -0.53
C ARG A 91 -24.36 -7.43 -1.16
N ILE A 92 -23.86 -6.63 -2.09
CA ILE A 92 -24.66 -5.69 -2.88
C ILE A 92 -25.79 -6.44 -3.61
N ASN A 93 -25.46 -7.52 -4.31
CA ASN A 93 -26.46 -8.30 -5.04
C ASN A 93 -27.46 -8.99 -4.11
N GLN A 94 -27.05 -9.37 -2.90
CA GLN A 94 -27.96 -9.94 -1.90
C GLN A 94 -28.96 -8.89 -1.42
N ASN A 95 -28.52 -7.67 -1.08
CA ASN A 95 -29.37 -6.57 -0.67
C ASN A 95 -30.32 -6.12 -1.78
N LYS A 96 -29.80 -5.98 -3.04
CA LYS A 96 -30.65 -5.67 -4.21
C LYS A 96 -31.82 -6.63 -4.37
N ARG A 97 -31.60 -7.95 -4.17
CA ARG A 97 -32.67 -8.96 -4.28
C ARG A 97 -33.73 -8.86 -3.17
N ARG A 98 -33.38 -8.21 -2.02
CA ARG A 98 -34.26 -8.03 -0.87
C ARG A 98 -34.93 -6.64 -0.87
N GLY A 99 -34.56 -5.77 -1.83
CA GLY A 99 -35.01 -4.37 -1.82
C GLY A 99 -34.41 -3.54 -0.70
N GLU A 100 -33.22 -3.96 -0.19
CA GLU A 100 -32.48 -3.28 0.86
C GLU A 100 -31.42 -2.32 0.26
N ASP A 101 -30.99 -1.33 1.04
CA ASP A 101 -29.96 -0.39 0.63
C ASP A 101 -28.61 -1.10 0.37
N ILE A 102 -27.83 -0.53 -0.55
CA ILE A 102 -26.57 -1.13 -1.04
C ILE A 102 -25.32 -0.33 -0.65
N ASP A 103 -25.48 0.72 0.17
CA ASP A 103 -24.36 1.46 0.73
C ASP A 103 -23.57 0.60 1.74
N PHE A 104 -22.33 1.05 2.04
CA PHE A 104 -21.43 0.32 2.94
C PHE A 104 -22.09 -0.05 4.29
N TRP A 105 -22.91 0.85 4.85
CA TRP A 105 -23.48 0.69 6.20
C TRP A 105 -24.56 -0.38 6.24
N SER A 106 -25.26 -0.56 5.15
CA SER A 106 -26.35 -1.53 4.97
C SER A 106 -25.87 -2.94 4.63
N LEU A 107 -24.59 -3.08 4.18
CA LEU A 107 -24.05 -4.38 3.80
C LEU A 107 -23.66 -5.26 4.98
N SER A 108 -24.02 -6.55 4.91
CA SER A 108 -23.58 -7.58 5.86
C SER A 108 -22.14 -8.01 5.56
N LEU A 109 -21.15 -7.21 5.99
CA LEU A 109 -19.73 -7.45 5.82
C LEU A 109 -19.08 -8.07 7.07
N PRO A 110 -17.89 -8.71 6.95
CA PRO A 110 -17.14 -9.21 8.11
C PRO A 110 -16.83 -8.10 9.10
N ALA A 111 -16.72 -8.45 10.39
CA ALA A 111 -16.42 -7.49 11.47
C ALA A 111 -15.14 -6.69 11.22
N GLN A 112 -14.09 -7.33 10.68
CA GLN A 112 -12.86 -6.65 10.28
C GLN A 112 -13.14 -5.51 9.30
N THR A 113 -13.90 -5.76 8.25
CA THR A 113 -14.22 -4.76 7.21
C THR A 113 -15.15 -3.68 7.74
N LYS A 114 -16.13 -4.07 8.59
CA LYS A 114 -17.02 -3.11 9.26
C LYS A 114 -16.28 -2.12 10.17
N ASN A 115 -15.13 -2.51 10.71
CA ASN A 115 -14.28 -1.64 11.52
C ASN A 115 -13.24 -0.88 10.69
N TYR A 116 -12.89 -1.39 9.51
CA TYR A 116 -11.85 -0.82 8.66
C TYR A 116 -12.24 0.55 8.10
N VAL A 117 -13.44 0.67 7.54
CA VAL A 117 -13.93 1.93 6.97
C VAL A 117 -14.12 3.03 8.03
N PRO A 118 -14.74 2.78 9.20
CA PRO A 118 -14.76 3.77 10.28
C PRO A 118 -13.38 4.20 10.78
N LYS A 119 -12.41 3.26 10.84
CA LYS A 119 -11.02 3.59 11.19
C LYS A 119 -10.39 4.55 10.16
N TYR A 120 -10.63 4.31 8.87
CA TYR A 120 -10.20 5.23 7.83
C TYR A 120 -10.83 6.61 7.98
N ILE A 121 -12.14 6.68 8.21
CA ILE A 121 -12.87 7.95 8.40
C ILE A 121 -12.30 8.72 9.58
N ALA A 122 -12.09 8.06 10.72
CA ALA A 122 -11.53 8.67 11.92
C ALA A 122 -10.11 9.21 11.69
N LEU A 123 -9.24 8.43 11.03
CA LEU A 123 -7.89 8.88 10.71
C LEU A 123 -7.88 10.04 9.72
N ARG A 124 -8.74 9.98 8.72
CA ARG A 124 -8.91 11.07 7.77
C ARG A 124 -9.32 12.37 8.51
N GLU A 125 -10.32 12.29 9.38
CA GLU A 125 -10.78 13.42 10.19
C GLU A 125 -9.64 13.98 11.06
N LEU A 126 -8.89 13.11 11.74
CA LEU A 126 -7.76 13.52 12.60
C LEU A 126 -6.63 14.20 11.81
N ILE A 127 -6.30 13.70 10.61
CA ILE A 127 -5.20 14.23 9.80
C ILE A 127 -5.59 15.58 9.17
N PHE A 128 -6.76 15.64 8.53
CA PHE A 128 -7.18 16.85 7.80
C PHE A 128 -7.71 17.98 8.69
N ASN A 129 -8.12 17.66 9.91
CA ASN A 129 -8.58 18.61 10.91
C ASN A 129 -7.72 18.57 12.19
N SER A 130 -6.42 18.31 12.02
CA SER A 130 -5.48 18.05 13.11
C SER A 130 -5.46 19.15 14.18
N GLU A 131 -5.53 20.41 13.78
CA GLU A 131 -5.56 21.56 14.70
C GLU A 131 -6.75 21.50 15.67
N LYS A 132 -7.94 21.09 15.19
CA LYS A 132 -9.16 20.90 16.01
C LYS A 132 -8.93 19.90 17.14
N TYR A 133 -8.02 18.94 16.95
CA TYR A 133 -7.70 17.89 17.92
C TYR A 133 -6.37 18.16 18.67
N GLY A 134 -5.77 19.33 18.49
CA GLY A 134 -4.50 19.69 19.14
C GLY A 134 -3.29 18.87 18.61
N LEU A 135 -3.42 18.26 17.44
CA LEU A 135 -2.36 17.48 16.82
C LEU A 135 -1.45 18.39 15.98
N LYS A 136 -0.16 18.28 16.16
CA LYS A 136 0.83 18.91 15.28
C LYS A 136 1.23 17.92 14.19
N MET A 137 0.84 18.22 12.97
CA MET A 137 1.31 17.46 11.80
C MET A 137 2.72 17.93 11.41
N PRO A 138 3.62 17.02 11.02
CA PRO A 138 4.91 17.41 10.47
C PRO A 138 4.71 18.19 9.16
N ASP A 139 5.57 19.18 8.94
CA ASP A 139 5.67 19.83 7.64
C ASP A 139 6.39 18.89 6.67
N ILE A 140 5.65 18.36 5.72
CA ILE A 140 6.17 17.43 4.72
C ILE A 140 6.32 18.19 3.40
N PRO A 141 7.55 18.35 2.87
CA PRO A 141 7.75 19.02 1.59
C PRO A 141 6.93 18.38 0.47
N TYR A 142 6.31 19.20 -0.37
CA TYR A 142 5.57 18.74 -1.55
C TYR A 142 6.50 18.61 -2.76
N GLU A 143 7.67 18.03 -2.54
CA GLU A 143 8.67 17.74 -3.57
C GLU A 143 9.28 16.36 -3.36
N PRO A 144 9.78 15.72 -4.40
CA PRO A 144 10.45 14.44 -4.27
C PRO A 144 11.69 14.57 -3.39
N VAL A 145 11.75 13.76 -2.32
CA VAL A 145 12.90 13.66 -1.42
C VAL A 145 13.70 12.36 -1.65
N VAL A 146 13.35 11.65 -2.71
CA VAL A 146 13.97 10.38 -3.10
C VAL A 146 14.22 10.39 -4.60
N GLU A 147 15.44 10.00 -4.99
CA GLU A 147 15.85 9.87 -6.37
C GLU A 147 15.94 8.39 -6.77
N LYS A 148 15.52 8.10 -8.01
CA LYS A 148 15.68 6.78 -8.63
C LYS A 148 16.97 6.76 -9.44
N VAL A 149 17.91 5.89 -9.06
CA VAL A 149 19.19 5.75 -9.74
C VAL A 149 19.34 4.35 -10.35
N THR A 150 20.03 4.26 -11.47
CA THR A 150 20.40 3.00 -12.14
C THR A 150 21.91 2.83 -12.04
N ILE A 151 22.35 1.70 -11.49
CA ILE A 151 23.75 1.38 -11.24
C ILE A 151 24.12 0.13 -12.07
N PRO A 152 25.20 0.16 -12.83
CA PRO A 152 25.66 -1.02 -13.58
C PRO A 152 25.99 -2.21 -12.68
N GLY A 153 25.55 -3.40 -13.07
CA GLY A 153 25.87 -4.65 -12.42
C GLY A 153 25.09 -4.95 -11.15
N GLN A 154 25.56 -5.98 -10.44
CA GLN A 154 25.06 -6.35 -9.12
C GLN A 154 25.65 -5.44 -8.05
N VAL A 155 24.83 -4.94 -7.15
CA VAL A 155 25.24 -3.99 -6.11
C VAL A 155 24.88 -4.52 -4.74
N GLU A 156 25.82 -4.55 -3.83
CA GLU A 156 25.61 -4.84 -2.41
C GLU A 156 25.05 -3.60 -1.70
N ILE A 157 23.94 -3.78 -0.98
CA ILE A 157 23.18 -2.66 -0.37
C ILE A 157 24.02 -1.95 0.71
N LEU A 158 24.75 -2.71 1.52
CA LEU A 158 25.58 -2.14 2.59
C LEU A 158 26.75 -1.33 2.01
N ALA A 159 27.44 -1.87 1.01
CA ALA A 159 28.52 -1.14 0.33
C ALA A 159 28.02 0.16 -0.34
N LEU A 160 26.82 0.11 -0.95
CA LEU A 160 26.19 1.31 -1.50
C LEU A 160 25.88 2.33 -0.40
N SER A 161 25.38 1.87 0.75
CA SER A 161 25.09 2.71 1.92
C SER A 161 26.34 3.42 2.43
N GLU A 162 27.47 2.71 2.54
CA GLU A 162 28.76 3.25 2.95
C GLU A 162 29.30 4.26 1.92
N PHE A 163 29.22 3.94 0.63
CA PHE A 163 29.68 4.81 -0.46
C PHE A 163 28.90 6.14 -0.51
N LEU A 164 27.59 6.10 -0.26
CA LEU A 164 26.71 7.28 -0.28
C LEU A 164 26.63 8.00 1.07
N GLU A 165 27.28 7.49 2.11
CA GLU A 165 27.20 8.00 3.48
C GLU A 165 25.76 8.08 4.02
N ILE A 166 24.90 7.12 3.57
CA ILE A 166 23.49 7.00 3.97
C ILE A 166 23.38 5.93 5.06
N LYS A 167 22.50 6.14 6.03
CA LYS A 167 22.21 5.11 7.05
C LYS A 167 21.66 3.84 6.39
N PRO A 168 22.23 2.66 6.69
CA PRO A 168 21.81 1.40 6.08
C PRO A 168 20.29 1.15 6.22
N GLU A 169 19.71 1.45 7.38
CA GLU A 169 18.29 1.24 7.67
C GLU A 169 17.39 2.04 6.72
N LEU A 170 17.79 3.26 6.36
CA LEU A 170 17.06 4.10 5.42
C LEU A 170 17.15 3.52 4.00
N LEU A 171 18.37 3.14 3.57
CA LEU A 171 18.57 2.56 2.24
C LEU A 171 17.81 1.24 2.08
N TYR A 172 17.82 0.37 3.11
CA TYR A 172 17.03 -0.86 3.12
C TYR A 172 15.52 -0.58 3.05
N LYS A 173 15.01 0.40 3.78
CA LYS A 173 13.57 0.76 3.73
C LYS A 173 13.15 1.27 2.36
N LEU A 174 13.95 2.13 1.74
CA LEU A 174 13.66 2.65 0.40
C LEU A 174 13.71 1.56 -0.67
N ASN A 175 14.51 0.51 -0.43
CA ASN A 175 14.75 -0.59 -1.37
C ASN A 175 14.30 -1.95 -0.80
N ALA A 176 13.25 -1.97 -0.01
CA ALA A 176 12.75 -3.16 0.68
C ALA A 176 12.30 -4.29 -0.28
N GLY A 177 12.13 -3.99 -1.55
CA GLY A 177 11.89 -4.98 -2.59
C GLY A 177 13.04 -5.98 -2.77
N TYR A 178 14.29 -5.63 -2.41
CA TYR A 178 15.40 -6.58 -2.41
C TYR A 178 15.33 -7.49 -1.19
N THR A 179 15.27 -8.80 -1.42
CA THR A 179 15.15 -9.82 -0.36
C THR A 179 16.50 -10.36 0.11
N LYS A 180 17.60 -9.90 -0.48
CA LYS A 180 18.97 -10.30 -0.19
C LYS A 180 19.81 -9.06 0.13
N TRP A 181 21.06 -9.31 0.54
CA TRP A 181 22.05 -8.27 0.83
C TRP A 181 22.50 -7.47 -0.40
N ALA A 182 22.17 -7.96 -1.60
CA ALA A 182 22.52 -7.36 -2.87
C ALA A 182 21.35 -7.43 -3.86
N SER A 183 21.41 -6.62 -4.91
CA SER A 183 20.54 -6.71 -6.07
C SER A 183 20.76 -8.01 -6.85
N ALA A 184 19.86 -8.34 -7.80
CA ALA A 184 20.03 -9.48 -8.67
C ALA A 184 21.31 -9.32 -9.56
N PRO A 185 21.97 -10.43 -9.94
CA PRO A 185 23.08 -10.38 -10.88
C PRO A 185 22.54 -10.11 -12.30
N LYS A 186 22.38 -8.85 -12.64
CA LYS A 186 21.91 -8.33 -13.92
C LYS A 186 22.86 -7.25 -14.40
N ASP A 187 22.68 -6.80 -15.65
CA ASP A 187 23.49 -5.73 -16.24
C ASP A 187 23.27 -4.40 -15.52
N GLU A 188 22.09 -4.19 -14.94
CA GLU A 188 21.73 -2.96 -14.23
C GLU A 188 20.89 -3.26 -12.99
N SER A 189 21.08 -2.46 -11.95
CA SER A 189 20.32 -2.46 -10.71
C SER A 189 19.70 -1.09 -10.46
N VAL A 190 18.45 -1.08 -10.02
CA VAL A 190 17.71 0.16 -9.71
C VAL A 190 17.63 0.35 -8.21
N PHE A 191 18.05 1.51 -7.73
CA PHE A 191 17.93 1.90 -6.33
C PHE A 191 17.21 3.21 -6.17
N TYR A 192 16.56 3.37 -5.02
CA TYR A 192 15.99 4.63 -4.55
C TYR A 192 16.87 5.16 -3.41
N ILE A 193 17.32 6.39 -3.57
CA ILE A 193 18.23 7.08 -2.61
C ILE A 193 17.61 8.41 -2.18
N PRO A 194 17.93 8.91 -0.95
CA PRO A 194 17.47 10.24 -0.49
C PRO A 194 18.06 11.35 -1.32
#